data_0869fa709f9ddf3bf374b077ebb82ebe
#
_entry.id   0869fa709f9ddf3bf374b077ebb82ebe
#
_cell.length_a   1.000
_cell.length_b   1.000
_cell.length_c   1.000
_cell.angle_alpha   90.00
_cell.angle_beta   90.00
_cell.angle_gamma   90.00
#
_symmetry.space_group_name_H-M   'P 1'
#
loop_
_entity.id
_entity.type
_entity.pdbx_description
1 polymer ?
#
loop_
_entity_poly.entity_id
_entity_poly.type
_entity_poly.pdbx_seq_one_letter_code
_entity_poly.pdbx_strand_id
1 'polypeptide(L)'
;QLVRRGTDVLLASSVREVAADHVIVSDGRVLPTRTVIWCAGIAPNPLLARIGLPLDERGWLQCEADLRVRGHDAVWGLGDCAVVPGPDGTPYPATAQHAVLAARHLAGNLERALDGRPTRPAVLRSRGALAALGCRTAVAKVFGLRLSGFTAWFLWRTVYLFKMPGWSRRLRVAIDWTMGLLFPRAVVQLGIHRPSWPARPPAS
;
A
#
# COMPACT_ATOMS: atom_id res chain seq x y z
N GLN A 1 8.43 10.72 -15.34
CA GLN A 1 7.91 11.90 -14.60
C GLN A 1 8.88 12.33 -13.49
N LEU A 2 9.40 11.41 -12.67
CA LEU A 2 10.36 11.73 -11.60
C LEU A 2 11.63 12.39 -12.16
N VAL A 3 12.26 11.79 -13.17
CA VAL A 3 13.45 12.34 -13.83
C VAL A 3 13.21 13.75 -14.40
N ARG A 4 12.02 13.99 -14.99
CA ARG A 4 11.64 15.33 -15.49
C ARG A 4 11.51 16.39 -14.38
N ARG A 5 11.46 15.95 -13.12
CA ARG A 5 11.41 16.82 -11.92
C ARG A 5 12.77 16.94 -11.23
N GLY A 6 13.85 16.52 -11.88
CA GLY A 6 15.19 16.59 -11.33
C GLY A 6 15.48 15.52 -10.27
N THR A 7 14.71 14.41 -10.24
CA THR A 7 14.97 13.29 -9.34
C THR A 7 15.88 12.28 -10.04
N ASP A 8 16.99 11.94 -9.42
CA ASP A 8 17.83 10.84 -9.87
C ASP A 8 17.19 9.50 -9.53
N VAL A 9 16.99 8.68 -10.55
CA VAL A 9 16.37 7.36 -10.40
C VAL A 9 17.42 6.28 -10.68
N LEU A 10 17.80 5.56 -9.64
CA LEU A 10 18.74 4.45 -9.74
C LEU A 10 17.96 3.15 -9.94
N LEU A 11 17.93 2.66 -11.18
CA LEU A 11 17.32 1.38 -11.52
C LEU A 11 18.27 0.23 -11.23
N ALA A 12 17.71 -0.96 -10.94
CA ALA A 12 18.47 -2.16 -10.62
C ALA A 12 19.50 -1.97 -9.49
N SER A 13 19.23 -1.06 -8.57
CA SER A 13 20.08 -0.73 -7.42
C SER A 13 19.33 -1.01 -6.12
N SER A 14 20.01 -1.64 -5.19
CA SER A 14 19.53 -1.85 -3.82
C SER A 14 20.37 -1.05 -2.84
N VAL A 15 19.80 -0.73 -1.68
CA VAL A 15 20.56 -0.12 -0.58
C VAL A 15 21.31 -1.23 0.14
N ARG A 16 22.62 -1.05 0.28
CA ARG A 16 23.52 -1.96 0.99
C ARG A 16 23.72 -1.54 2.45
N GLU A 17 23.85 -0.22 2.66
CA GLU A 17 24.12 0.32 3.98
C GLU A 17 23.48 1.70 4.13
N VAL A 18 23.03 2.02 5.33
CA VAL A 18 22.52 3.35 5.73
C VAL A 18 23.31 3.82 6.95
N ALA A 19 24.11 4.87 6.78
CA ALA A 19 24.86 5.53 7.84
C ALA A 19 24.21 6.87 8.22
N ALA A 20 24.80 7.58 9.19
CA ALA A 20 24.27 8.85 9.69
C ALA A 20 24.33 10.00 8.66
N ASP A 21 25.26 9.95 7.73
CA ASP A 21 25.56 11.00 6.76
C ASP A 21 25.62 10.53 5.30
N HIS A 22 25.45 9.24 5.04
CA HIS A 22 25.45 8.67 3.70
C HIS A 22 24.68 7.36 3.57
N VAL A 23 24.42 6.98 2.32
CA VAL A 23 23.87 5.67 1.94
C VAL A 23 24.80 5.03 0.92
N ILE A 24 25.08 3.73 1.07
CA ILE A 24 25.83 2.94 0.09
C ILE A 24 24.84 2.06 -0.69
N VAL A 25 24.91 2.15 -2.02
CA VAL A 25 24.10 1.33 -2.92
C VAL A 25 24.88 0.11 -3.44
N SER A 26 24.18 -0.85 -4.03
CA SER A 26 24.74 -2.16 -4.43
C SER A 26 25.91 -2.09 -5.41
N ASP A 27 26.04 -1.02 -6.19
CA ASP A 27 27.13 -0.79 -7.12
C ASP A 27 28.35 -0.10 -6.46
N GLY A 28 28.34 0.10 -5.14
CA GLY A 28 29.42 0.70 -4.36
C GLY A 28 29.40 2.23 -4.30
N ARG A 29 28.47 2.91 -4.98
CA ARG A 29 28.35 4.37 -4.87
C ARG A 29 27.96 4.80 -3.48
N VAL A 30 28.60 5.85 -2.98
CA VAL A 30 28.28 6.51 -1.71
C VAL A 30 27.45 7.76 -2.02
N LEU A 31 26.25 7.82 -1.49
CA LEU A 31 25.33 8.94 -1.65
C LEU A 31 25.28 9.74 -0.34
N PRO A 32 25.91 10.94 -0.29
CA PRO A 32 25.86 11.76 0.93
C PRO A 32 24.46 12.26 1.17
N THR A 33 23.90 11.93 2.34
CA THR A 33 22.57 12.37 2.78
C THR A 33 22.42 12.22 4.29
N ARG A 34 21.61 13.09 4.88
CA ARG A 34 21.19 13.01 6.30
C ARG A 34 19.73 12.65 6.48
N THR A 35 19.01 12.42 5.37
CA THR A 35 17.60 12.07 5.41
C THR A 35 17.35 10.88 4.49
N VAL A 36 16.90 9.77 5.05
CA VAL A 36 16.53 8.57 4.30
C VAL A 36 15.06 8.26 4.56
N ILE A 37 14.30 8.10 3.48
CA ILE A 37 12.90 7.68 3.55
C ILE A 37 12.81 6.25 3.01
N TRP A 38 12.65 5.28 3.92
CA TRP A 38 12.58 3.88 3.55
C TRP A 38 11.13 3.48 3.22
N CYS A 39 10.89 3.13 1.95
CA CYS A 39 9.58 2.70 1.44
C CYS A 39 9.65 1.34 0.73
N ALA A 40 10.66 0.52 1.04
CA ALA A 40 10.97 -0.72 0.34
C ALA A 40 10.22 -1.93 0.90
N GLY A 41 8.88 -1.90 0.85
CA GLY A 41 8.04 -3.04 1.19
C GLY A 41 7.46 -3.01 2.60
N ILE A 42 6.82 -4.12 2.95
CA ILE A 42 6.15 -4.36 4.24
C ILE A 42 6.66 -5.69 4.83
N ALA A 43 6.60 -5.79 6.15
CA ALA A 43 6.89 -7.04 6.87
C ALA A 43 5.61 -7.53 7.57
N PRO A 44 5.45 -8.84 7.78
CA PRO A 44 4.34 -9.37 8.55
C PRO A 44 4.36 -8.86 9.99
N ASN A 45 3.17 -8.68 10.57
CA ASN A 45 3.09 -8.30 11.97
C ASN A 45 3.64 -9.45 12.85
N PRO A 46 4.52 -9.19 13.82
CA PRO A 46 5.08 -10.23 14.72
C PRO A 46 4.01 -11.03 15.49
N LEU A 47 2.79 -10.50 15.61
CA LEU A 47 1.67 -11.22 16.20
C LEU A 47 1.36 -12.51 15.44
N LEU A 48 1.51 -12.54 14.10
CA LEU A 48 1.23 -13.73 13.29
C LEU A 48 2.06 -14.94 13.75
N ALA A 49 3.32 -14.76 14.11
CA ALA A 49 4.17 -15.83 14.63
C ALA A 49 3.70 -16.38 16.00
N ARG A 50 2.85 -15.63 16.71
CA ARG A 50 2.41 -15.98 18.08
C ARG A 50 1.04 -16.66 18.13
N ILE A 51 0.26 -16.59 17.05
CA ILE A 51 -1.12 -17.13 17.04
C ILE A 51 -1.20 -18.61 16.64
N GLY A 52 -0.07 -19.25 16.28
CA GLY A 52 0.00 -20.69 16.00
C GLY A 52 -0.70 -21.11 14.69
N LEU A 53 -0.96 -20.19 13.76
CA LEU A 53 -1.54 -20.48 12.46
C LEU A 53 -0.42 -20.71 11.40
N PRO A 54 -0.71 -21.43 10.30
CA PRO A 54 0.27 -21.72 9.25
C PRO A 54 0.72 -20.44 8.53
N LEU A 55 2.03 -20.23 8.54
CA LEU A 55 2.70 -19.11 7.87
C LEU A 55 3.56 -19.62 6.71
N ASP A 56 3.77 -18.74 5.72
CA ASP A 56 4.78 -18.97 4.70
C ASP A 56 6.21 -18.70 5.22
N GLU A 57 7.22 -18.94 4.41
CA GLU A 57 8.64 -18.72 4.75
C GLU A 57 8.97 -17.25 5.12
N ARG A 58 8.12 -16.32 4.71
CA ARG A 58 8.26 -14.88 5.00
C ARG A 58 7.46 -14.42 6.20
N GLY A 59 6.72 -15.35 6.86
CA GLY A 59 5.90 -15.05 8.03
C GLY A 59 4.49 -14.54 7.74
N TRP A 60 3.99 -14.69 6.51
CA TRP A 60 2.62 -14.31 6.13
C TRP A 60 1.67 -15.49 6.30
N LEU A 61 0.43 -15.19 6.71
CA LEU A 61 -0.62 -16.18 6.92
C LEU A 61 -0.98 -16.88 5.60
N GLN A 62 -0.86 -18.21 5.56
CA GLN A 62 -1.22 -18.98 4.38
C GLN A 62 -2.72 -19.23 4.30
N CYS A 63 -3.34 -18.80 3.22
CA CYS A 63 -4.75 -18.99 2.97
C CYS A 63 -5.00 -19.84 1.71
N GLU A 64 -6.14 -20.50 1.68
CA GLU A 64 -6.68 -21.15 0.49
C GLU A 64 -7.33 -20.10 -0.43
N ALA A 65 -7.71 -20.49 -1.63
CA ALA A 65 -8.31 -19.61 -2.61
C ALA A 65 -9.64 -18.98 -2.16
N ASP A 66 -10.35 -19.60 -1.22
CA ASP A 66 -11.60 -19.12 -0.64
C ASP A 66 -11.41 -18.20 0.58
N LEU A 67 -10.15 -17.86 0.92
CA LEU A 67 -9.73 -17.05 2.06
C LEU A 67 -9.71 -17.77 3.40
N ARG A 68 -9.97 -19.08 3.48
CA ARG A 68 -9.72 -19.85 4.70
C ARG A 68 -8.24 -19.97 4.97
N VAL A 69 -7.88 -19.96 6.23
CA VAL A 69 -6.52 -20.28 6.65
C VAL A 69 -6.28 -21.78 6.41
N ARG A 70 -5.17 -22.10 5.79
CA ARG A 70 -4.82 -23.48 5.44
C ARG A 70 -4.89 -24.42 6.64
N GLY A 71 -5.63 -25.53 6.50
CA GLY A 71 -5.84 -26.48 7.57
C GLY A 71 -6.78 -26.06 8.69
N HIS A 72 -7.53 -24.96 8.54
CA HIS A 72 -8.47 -24.46 9.54
C HIS A 72 -9.82 -24.10 8.92
N ASP A 73 -10.88 -24.80 9.30
CA ASP A 73 -12.21 -24.63 8.70
C ASP A 73 -12.96 -23.37 9.14
N ALA A 74 -12.64 -22.85 10.32
CA ALA A 74 -13.34 -21.72 10.94
C ALA A 74 -12.48 -20.44 11.05
N VAL A 75 -11.28 -20.43 10.48
CA VAL A 75 -10.37 -19.28 10.51
C VAL A 75 -10.15 -18.74 9.11
N TRP A 76 -10.23 -17.42 8.97
CA TRP A 76 -10.17 -16.74 7.68
C TRP A 76 -9.10 -15.65 7.73
N GLY A 77 -8.41 -15.45 6.59
CA GLY A 77 -7.38 -14.43 6.47
C GLY A 77 -7.58 -13.56 5.23
N LEU A 78 -7.33 -12.25 5.35
CA LEU A 78 -7.38 -11.32 4.22
C LEU A 78 -6.50 -10.08 4.45
N GLY A 79 -6.26 -9.33 3.39
CA GLY A 79 -5.48 -8.10 3.43
C GLY A 79 -3.99 -8.33 3.52
N ASP A 80 -3.27 -7.36 4.12
CA ASP A 80 -1.82 -7.34 4.12
C ASP A 80 -1.17 -8.40 5.02
N CYS A 81 -1.93 -9.12 5.82
CA CYS A 81 -1.43 -10.21 6.65
C CYS A 81 -1.50 -11.59 6.00
N ALA A 82 -2.19 -11.73 4.87
CA ALA A 82 -2.54 -13.01 4.27
C ALA A 82 -2.01 -13.17 2.83
N VAL A 83 -1.52 -14.36 2.53
CA VAL A 83 -1.18 -14.80 1.18
C VAL A 83 -2.32 -15.65 0.66
N VAL A 84 -3.05 -15.11 -0.32
CA VAL A 84 -4.19 -15.76 -0.96
C VAL A 84 -3.84 -16.05 -2.42
N PRO A 85 -3.89 -17.31 -2.87
CA PRO A 85 -3.59 -17.66 -4.26
C PRO A 85 -4.70 -17.16 -5.20
N GLY A 86 -4.28 -16.60 -6.35
CA GLY A 86 -5.16 -16.30 -7.46
C GLY A 86 -5.46 -17.53 -8.32
N PRO A 87 -6.30 -17.39 -9.37
CA PRO A 87 -6.70 -18.49 -10.24
C PRO A 87 -5.53 -19.15 -10.99
N ASP A 88 -4.43 -18.42 -11.19
CA ASP A 88 -3.19 -18.88 -11.82
C ASP A 88 -2.15 -19.38 -10.80
N GLY A 89 -2.51 -19.46 -9.51
CA GLY A 89 -1.61 -19.82 -8.42
C GLY A 89 -0.73 -18.67 -7.93
N THR A 90 -0.67 -17.54 -8.66
CA THR A 90 0.11 -16.36 -8.21
C THR A 90 -0.62 -15.66 -7.07
N PRO A 91 0.03 -15.37 -5.94
CA PRO A 91 -0.60 -14.66 -4.84
C PRO A 91 -1.09 -13.27 -5.24
N TYR A 92 -2.26 -12.89 -4.72
CA TYR A 92 -2.72 -11.51 -4.87
C TYR A 92 -1.79 -10.53 -4.17
N PRO A 93 -1.49 -9.37 -4.77
CA PRO A 93 -0.62 -8.38 -4.15
C PRO A 93 -1.27 -7.75 -2.91
N ALA A 94 -0.47 -7.52 -1.87
CA ALA A 94 -0.87 -6.84 -0.64
C ALA A 94 -1.14 -5.34 -0.94
N THR A 95 -2.37 -5.04 -1.28
CA THR A 95 -2.84 -3.67 -1.57
C THR A 95 -4.23 -3.45 -0.98
N ALA A 96 -4.52 -2.22 -0.59
CA ALA A 96 -5.84 -1.83 -0.07
C ALA A 96 -7.00 -2.20 -1.03
N GLN A 97 -6.77 -2.16 -2.34
CA GLN A 97 -7.78 -2.56 -3.32
C GLN A 97 -8.12 -4.05 -3.21
N HIS A 98 -7.10 -4.91 -3.13
CA HIS A 98 -7.32 -6.36 -2.98
C HIS A 98 -7.92 -6.68 -1.61
N ALA A 99 -7.48 -6.00 -0.54
CA ALA A 99 -8.06 -6.17 0.79
C ALA A 99 -9.56 -5.86 0.82
N VAL A 100 -10.01 -4.78 0.19
CA VAL A 100 -11.43 -4.42 0.11
C VAL A 100 -12.23 -5.42 -0.75
N LEU A 101 -11.65 -5.91 -1.85
CA LEU A 101 -12.31 -6.92 -2.68
C LEU A 101 -12.40 -8.27 -1.95
N ALA A 102 -11.32 -8.67 -1.27
CA ALA A 102 -11.27 -9.87 -0.44
C ALA A 102 -12.30 -9.81 0.69
N ALA A 103 -12.44 -8.67 1.39
CA ALA A 103 -13.41 -8.50 2.46
C ALA A 103 -14.86 -8.70 1.99
N ARG A 104 -15.20 -8.17 0.82
CA ARG A 104 -16.55 -8.39 0.23
C ARG A 104 -16.79 -9.84 -0.15
N HIS A 105 -15.77 -10.49 -0.70
CA HIS A 105 -15.86 -11.90 -1.06
C HIS A 105 -15.98 -12.79 0.18
N LEU A 106 -15.17 -12.49 1.20
CA LEU A 106 -15.18 -13.19 2.48
C LEU A 106 -16.54 -13.08 3.18
N ALA A 107 -17.18 -11.92 3.18
CA ALA A 107 -18.52 -11.77 3.76
C ALA A 107 -19.51 -12.78 3.16
N GLY A 108 -19.50 -12.93 1.83
CA GLY A 108 -20.32 -13.93 1.15
C GLY A 108 -19.91 -15.38 1.45
N ASN A 109 -18.63 -15.66 1.65
CA ASN A 109 -18.15 -16.99 2.02
C ASN A 109 -18.48 -17.35 3.47
N LEU A 110 -18.44 -16.37 4.39
CA LEU A 110 -18.87 -16.57 5.78
C LEU A 110 -20.35 -16.91 5.86
N GLU A 111 -21.21 -16.18 5.14
CA GLU A 111 -22.64 -16.49 5.05
C GLU A 111 -22.87 -17.91 4.52
N ARG A 112 -22.16 -18.28 3.44
CA ARG A 112 -22.27 -19.64 2.89
C ARG A 112 -21.80 -20.71 3.87
N ALA A 113 -20.71 -20.47 4.59
CA ALA A 113 -20.19 -21.41 5.58
C ALA A 113 -21.14 -21.60 6.76
N LEU A 114 -21.77 -20.52 7.23
CA LEU A 114 -22.79 -20.59 8.29
C LEU A 114 -24.04 -21.37 7.87
N ASP A 115 -24.40 -21.28 6.58
CA ASP A 115 -25.53 -22.03 6.01
C ASP A 115 -25.17 -23.48 5.60
N GLY A 116 -23.94 -23.95 5.88
CA GLY A 116 -23.45 -25.26 5.44
C GLY A 116 -23.27 -25.40 3.93
N ARG A 117 -23.25 -24.29 3.18
CA ARG A 117 -23.03 -24.27 1.73
C ARG A 117 -21.53 -24.22 1.39
N PRO A 118 -21.08 -24.81 0.29
CA PRO A 118 -19.68 -24.77 -0.13
C PRO A 118 -19.24 -23.32 -0.39
N THR A 119 -18.06 -22.94 0.07
CA THR A 119 -17.42 -21.66 -0.18
C THR A 119 -16.95 -21.56 -1.63
N ARG A 120 -16.60 -20.35 -2.09
CA ARG A 120 -16.18 -20.08 -3.46
C ARG A 120 -14.77 -19.48 -3.49
N PRO A 121 -13.93 -19.86 -4.45
CA PRO A 121 -12.63 -19.23 -4.66
C PRO A 121 -12.77 -17.72 -4.92
N ALA A 122 -11.86 -16.95 -4.37
CA ALA A 122 -11.83 -15.50 -4.58
C ALA A 122 -11.26 -15.16 -5.96
N VAL A 123 -11.98 -14.38 -6.75
CA VAL A 123 -11.52 -13.82 -8.01
C VAL A 123 -11.45 -12.30 -7.87
N LEU A 124 -10.28 -11.80 -7.44
CA LEU A 124 -10.06 -10.40 -7.11
C LEU A 124 -9.48 -9.64 -8.32
N ARG A 125 -10.34 -9.12 -9.17
CA ARG A 125 -9.90 -8.39 -10.37
C ARG A 125 -9.49 -6.96 -10.02
N SER A 126 -8.21 -6.64 -10.25
CA SER A 126 -7.72 -5.26 -10.16
C SER A 126 -8.35 -4.37 -11.23
N ARG A 127 -8.83 -3.19 -10.82
CA ARG A 127 -9.37 -2.17 -11.74
C ARG A 127 -8.30 -1.24 -12.30
N GLY A 128 -7.04 -1.48 -11.97
CA GLY A 128 -5.91 -0.65 -12.34
C GLY A 128 -5.19 -0.05 -11.14
N ALA A 129 -4.13 0.68 -11.42
CA ALA A 129 -3.29 1.34 -10.42
C ALA A 129 -3.21 2.85 -10.70
N LEU A 130 -3.27 3.64 -9.64
CA LEU A 130 -3.18 5.09 -9.69
C LEU A 130 -2.23 5.55 -8.58
N ALA A 131 -1.22 6.37 -8.92
CA ALA A 131 -0.29 6.92 -7.96
C ALA A 131 -0.08 8.43 -8.19
N ALA A 132 -0.35 9.24 -7.17
CA ALA A 132 -0.04 10.66 -7.20
C ALA A 132 1.47 10.87 -6.96
N LEU A 133 2.10 11.71 -7.77
CA LEU A 133 3.52 12.04 -7.72
C LEU A 133 3.78 13.48 -7.24
N GLY A 134 2.83 14.06 -6.54
CA GLY A 134 2.88 15.44 -6.05
C GLY A 134 1.89 16.39 -6.72
N CYS A 135 2.16 17.70 -6.70
CA CYS A 135 1.23 18.70 -7.22
C CYS A 135 0.86 18.47 -8.69
N ARG A 136 -0.42 18.27 -8.96
CA ARG A 136 -1.02 18.16 -10.31
C ARG A 136 -0.38 17.11 -11.22
N THR A 137 0.30 16.11 -10.64
CA THR A 137 0.97 15.05 -11.41
C THR A 137 0.68 13.69 -10.79
N ALA A 138 0.29 12.74 -11.63
CA ALA A 138 0.11 11.34 -11.25
C ALA A 138 0.51 10.43 -12.41
N VAL A 139 0.54 9.15 -12.13
CA VAL A 139 0.58 8.07 -13.11
C VAL A 139 -0.60 7.15 -12.88
N ALA A 140 -1.17 6.64 -13.95
CA ALA A 140 -2.31 5.74 -13.91
C ALA A 140 -2.16 4.64 -14.96
N LYS A 141 -2.53 3.43 -14.59
CA LYS A 141 -2.74 2.31 -15.52
C LYS A 141 -4.15 1.79 -15.27
N VAL A 142 -5.09 2.12 -16.16
CA VAL A 142 -6.51 1.80 -16.01
C VAL A 142 -7.02 1.23 -17.32
N PHE A 143 -7.65 0.06 -17.28
CA PHE A 143 -8.13 -0.68 -18.46
C PHE A 143 -7.09 -0.83 -19.58
N GLY A 144 -5.83 -1.07 -19.22
CA GLY A 144 -4.71 -1.20 -20.17
C GLY A 144 -4.11 0.13 -20.64
N LEU A 145 -4.79 1.25 -20.47
CA LEU A 145 -4.30 2.59 -20.83
C LEU A 145 -3.31 3.11 -19.80
N ARG A 146 -2.20 3.69 -20.26
CA ARG A 146 -1.18 4.35 -19.43
C ARG A 146 -1.34 5.85 -19.54
N LEU A 147 -1.74 6.49 -18.45
CA LEU A 147 -1.90 7.95 -18.36
C LEU A 147 -0.83 8.52 -17.44
N SER A 148 -0.41 9.76 -17.70
CA SER A 148 0.55 10.46 -16.84
C SER A 148 0.31 11.98 -16.83
N GLY A 149 0.86 12.67 -15.81
CA GLY A 149 0.74 14.12 -15.70
C GLY A 149 -0.61 14.54 -15.12
N PHE A 150 -1.14 15.67 -15.64
CA PHE A 150 -2.37 16.29 -15.15
C PHE A 150 -3.61 15.40 -15.35
N THR A 151 -3.75 14.74 -16.50
CA THR A 151 -4.88 13.86 -16.80
C THR A 151 -4.96 12.68 -15.83
N ALA A 152 -3.83 12.04 -15.55
CA ALA A 152 -3.75 10.98 -14.56
C ALA A 152 -4.05 11.50 -13.15
N TRP A 153 -3.61 12.72 -12.83
CA TRP A 153 -3.87 13.35 -11.53
C TRP A 153 -5.36 13.70 -11.37
N PHE A 154 -6.00 14.23 -12.40
CA PHE A 154 -7.43 14.52 -12.38
C PHE A 154 -8.25 13.23 -12.19
N LEU A 155 -7.90 12.19 -12.96
CA LEU A 155 -8.52 10.86 -12.80
C LEU A 155 -8.34 10.31 -11.40
N TRP A 156 -7.12 10.36 -10.84
CA TRP A 156 -6.82 9.94 -9.46
C TRP A 156 -7.72 10.68 -8.46
N ARG A 157 -7.77 12.00 -8.55
CA ARG A 157 -8.57 12.85 -7.70
C ARG A 157 -10.06 12.48 -7.75
N THR A 158 -10.60 12.32 -8.96
CA THR A 158 -12.00 11.94 -9.17
C THR A 158 -12.33 10.57 -8.58
N VAL A 159 -11.52 9.56 -8.89
CA VAL A 159 -11.71 8.21 -8.37
C VAL A 159 -11.70 8.17 -6.84
N TYR A 160 -10.74 8.86 -6.19
CA TYR A 160 -10.67 8.88 -4.73
C TYR A 160 -11.79 9.69 -4.09
N LEU A 161 -12.25 10.76 -4.73
CA LEU A 161 -13.41 11.51 -4.27
C LEU A 161 -14.68 10.62 -4.24
N PHE A 162 -14.92 9.85 -5.31
CA PHE A 162 -16.07 8.95 -5.38
C PHE A 162 -15.96 7.74 -4.45
N LYS A 163 -14.75 7.31 -4.08
CA LYS A 163 -14.54 6.25 -3.09
C LYS A 163 -14.81 6.67 -1.65
N MET A 164 -14.86 7.97 -1.37
CA MET A 164 -15.15 8.46 -0.01
C MET A 164 -16.59 8.15 0.41
N PRO A 165 -16.83 7.66 1.61
CA PRO A 165 -18.17 7.47 2.13
C PRO A 165 -18.80 8.81 2.55
N GLY A 166 -20.08 8.99 2.29
CA GLY A 166 -20.86 10.16 2.70
C GLY A 166 -20.75 11.36 1.75
N TRP A 167 -21.93 11.89 1.37
CA TRP A 167 -22.04 12.99 0.41
C TRP A 167 -21.45 14.31 0.94
N SER A 168 -21.72 14.65 2.19
CA SER A 168 -21.22 15.88 2.82
C SER A 168 -19.67 15.91 2.85
N ARG A 169 -19.03 14.76 3.12
CA ARG A 169 -17.58 14.64 3.10
C ARG A 169 -17.01 14.82 1.68
N ARG A 170 -17.65 14.21 0.69
CA ARG A 170 -17.26 14.39 -0.73
C ARG A 170 -17.31 15.84 -1.14
N LEU A 171 -18.39 16.54 -0.80
CA LEU A 171 -18.57 17.95 -1.14
C LEU A 171 -17.50 18.82 -0.47
N ARG A 172 -17.27 18.63 0.83
CA ARG A 172 -16.22 19.37 1.57
C ARG A 172 -14.84 19.18 0.95
N VAL A 173 -14.46 17.92 0.66
CA VAL A 173 -13.16 17.62 0.05
C VAL A 173 -13.08 18.16 -1.38
N ALA A 174 -14.15 18.12 -2.15
CA ALA A 174 -14.20 18.69 -3.49
C ALA A 174 -13.96 20.21 -3.47
N ILE A 175 -14.58 20.93 -2.53
CA ILE A 175 -14.40 22.38 -2.33
C ILE A 175 -12.96 22.67 -1.89
N ASP A 176 -12.46 21.99 -0.84
CA ASP A 176 -11.08 22.17 -0.34
C ASP A 176 -10.04 21.93 -1.45
N TRP A 177 -10.22 20.88 -2.22
CA TRP A 177 -9.36 20.60 -3.34
C TRP A 177 -9.43 21.63 -4.45
N THR A 178 -10.60 22.21 -4.71
CA THR A 178 -10.77 23.26 -5.71
C THR A 178 -10.14 24.56 -5.23
N MET A 179 -10.31 24.92 -3.96
CA MET A 179 -9.63 26.06 -3.35
C MET A 179 -8.11 25.90 -3.41
N GLY A 180 -7.58 24.71 -3.14
CA GLY A 180 -6.15 24.41 -3.27
C GLY A 180 -5.59 24.45 -4.71
N LEU A 181 -6.45 24.52 -5.75
CA LEU A 181 -6.02 24.81 -7.12
C LEU A 181 -5.86 26.31 -7.40
N LEU A 182 -6.69 27.12 -6.76
CA LEU A 182 -6.76 28.57 -6.97
C LEU A 182 -5.80 29.32 -6.03
N PHE A 183 -5.65 28.83 -4.81
CA PHE A 183 -4.83 29.46 -3.77
C PHE A 183 -3.66 28.57 -3.37
N PRO A 184 -2.42 29.10 -3.27
CA PRO A 184 -1.31 28.36 -2.74
C PRO A 184 -1.56 27.98 -1.27
N ARG A 185 -1.25 26.77 -0.87
CA ARG A 185 -1.35 26.36 0.53
C ARG A 185 -0.33 27.11 1.37
N ALA A 186 -0.77 27.79 2.40
CA ALA A 186 0.11 28.33 3.43
C ALA A 186 0.72 27.16 4.22
N VAL A 187 2.02 26.90 4.03
CA VAL A 187 2.76 25.93 4.84
C VAL A 187 3.20 26.66 6.09
N VAL A 188 2.49 26.49 7.19
CA VAL A 188 2.91 26.99 8.50
C VAL A 188 3.83 25.93 9.11
N GLN A 189 5.10 26.25 9.20
CA GLN A 189 6.07 25.45 9.95
C GLN A 189 5.99 25.89 11.42
N LEU A 190 5.20 25.18 12.21
CA LEU A 190 5.23 25.34 13.67
C LEU A 190 6.59 24.81 14.13
N GLY A 191 7.45 25.72 14.62
CA GLY A 191 8.76 25.41 15.22
C GLY A 191 8.59 24.69 16.56
N ILE A 192 7.97 23.53 16.56
CA ILE A 192 7.88 22.69 17.75
C ILE A 192 9.26 22.03 17.90
N HIS A 193 10.02 22.45 18.89
CA HIS A 193 11.23 21.76 19.33
C HIS A 193 10.83 20.32 19.69
N ARG A 194 11.23 19.38 18.88
CA ARG A 194 11.13 17.97 19.28
C ARG A 194 12.11 17.77 20.42
N PRO A 195 11.67 17.28 21.60
CA PRO A 195 12.60 16.80 22.60
C PRO A 195 13.49 15.75 21.92
N SER A 196 14.81 15.84 22.11
CA SER A 196 15.76 14.87 21.61
C SER A 196 15.35 13.49 22.14
N TRP A 197 14.89 12.61 21.23
CA TRP A 197 14.61 11.23 21.58
C TRP A 197 15.92 10.58 22.02
N PRO A 198 16.01 9.99 23.21
CA PRO A 198 17.23 9.31 23.65
C PRO A 198 17.60 8.21 22.63
N ALA A 199 18.87 8.19 22.25
CA ALA A 199 19.39 7.15 21.39
C ALA A 199 19.06 5.78 21.99
N ARG A 200 18.52 4.88 21.16
CA ARG A 200 18.23 3.51 21.58
C ARG A 200 19.55 2.86 22.02
N PRO A 201 19.62 2.24 23.21
CA PRO A 201 20.84 1.54 23.60
C PRO A 201 21.16 0.44 22.59
N PRO A 202 22.44 0.13 22.34
CA PRO A 202 22.82 -0.94 21.44
C PRO A 202 22.19 -2.25 21.91
N ALA A 203 21.67 -3.02 20.96
CA ALA A 203 21.14 -4.36 21.24
C ALA A 203 22.31 -5.24 21.73
N SER A 204 22.21 -5.71 22.96
CA SER A 204 23.06 -6.74 23.54
C SER A 204 22.76 -8.11 22.95
#